data_382b3a4caa0cd3b4feef3d95911fd2a2
#
_entry.id   382b3a4caa0cd3b4feef3d95911fd2a2
#
_cell.length_a   1.000
_cell.length_b   1.000
_cell.length_c   1.000
_cell.angle_alpha   90.00
_cell.angle_beta   90.00
_cell.angle_gamma   90.00
#
_symmetry.space_group_name_H-M   'P 1'
#
loop_
_entity.id
_entity.type
_entity.pdbx_description
1 polymer ?
#
loop_
_entity_poly.entity_id
_entity_poly.type
_entity_poly.pdbx_seq_one_letter_code
_entity_poly.pdbx_strand_id
1 'polypeptide(L)'
;MDRTYDEKNLLYFCKRASSSVFLLAILAFLMWSVGFSREEGGWIWMVIAVIFAAMAVWTLLKPNFIKVDGKYIDESADKLMQRTQLLKNALEALNLDEEDLENLESMVITGYTVSPIKTEPLFRWDEEDQTARSSNYQMTLFLLDETIMFTYTQVHSLVDSEYADGSHIWRYAAITDCQLSKVVRRCVINPRKQEEKTE
;
A
#
# COMPACT_ATOMS: atom_id res chain seq x y z
N MET A 1 9.52 -15.13 -5.77
CA MET A 1 8.16 -15.07 -5.20
C MET A 1 7.38 -14.06 -6.05
N ASP A 2 6.62 -14.55 -7.05
CA ASP A 2 5.86 -13.68 -7.96
C ASP A 2 4.69 -13.07 -7.18
N ARG A 3 4.86 -11.85 -6.71
CA ARG A 3 3.76 -11.02 -6.24
C ARG A 3 3.18 -10.33 -7.46
N THR A 4 2.06 -10.82 -7.92
CA THR A 4 1.23 -10.03 -8.82
C THR A 4 0.80 -8.79 -8.06
N TYR A 5 1.38 -7.68 -8.45
CA TYR A 5 0.99 -6.34 -8.06
C TYR A 5 -0.53 -6.18 -8.27
N ASP A 6 -1.24 -5.81 -7.21
CA ASP A 6 -2.68 -5.60 -7.29
C ASP A 6 -2.98 -4.14 -7.62
N GLU A 7 -3.33 -3.89 -8.90
CA GLU A 7 -3.72 -2.56 -9.37
C GLU A 7 -4.88 -1.95 -8.56
N LYS A 8 -5.75 -2.78 -7.98
CA LYS A 8 -6.86 -2.30 -7.16
C LYS A 8 -6.39 -1.71 -5.83
N ASN A 9 -5.37 -2.32 -5.21
CA ASN A 9 -4.78 -1.77 -4.00
C ASN A 9 -4.20 -0.37 -4.28
N LEU A 10 -3.49 -0.22 -5.39
CA LEU A 10 -2.97 1.09 -5.78
C LEU A 10 -4.10 2.10 -6.06
N LEU A 11 -5.16 1.69 -6.76
CA LEU A 11 -6.32 2.55 -7.02
C LEU A 11 -7.03 2.96 -5.73
N TYR A 12 -7.03 2.11 -4.73
CA TYR A 12 -7.58 2.45 -3.42
C TYR A 12 -6.82 3.60 -2.77
N PHE A 13 -5.48 3.52 -2.70
CA PHE A 13 -4.66 4.53 -2.04
C PHE A 13 -4.37 5.74 -2.93
N CYS A 14 -4.15 5.54 -4.23
CA CYS A 14 -3.80 6.58 -5.19
C CYS A 14 -4.87 6.77 -6.24
N LYS A 15 -5.66 7.84 -6.16
CA LYS A 15 -6.48 8.33 -7.28
C LYS A 15 -5.57 9.04 -8.31
N ARG A 16 -4.62 8.31 -8.91
CA ARG A 16 -3.71 8.93 -9.89
C ARG A 16 -4.27 8.80 -11.29
N ALA A 17 -4.40 9.95 -11.97
CA ALA A 17 -4.51 9.96 -13.42
C ALA A 17 -3.24 9.30 -14.00
N SER A 18 -3.41 8.27 -14.83
CA SER A 18 -2.28 7.60 -15.48
C SER A 18 -1.50 8.60 -16.33
N SER A 19 -0.16 8.53 -16.33
CA SER A 19 0.71 9.31 -17.21
C SER A 19 0.37 9.15 -18.70
N SER A 20 -0.27 8.03 -19.06
CA SER A 20 -0.81 7.78 -20.40
C SER A 20 -1.84 8.81 -20.85
N VAL A 21 -2.56 9.46 -19.91
CA VAL A 21 -3.54 10.52 -20.25
C VAL A 21 -2.86 11.70 -20.91
N PHE A 22 -1.73 12.15 -20.38
CA PHE A 22 -0.96 13.26 -20.98
C PHE A 22 -0.45 12.89 -22.37
N LEU A 23 0.02 11.67 -22.55
CA LEU A 23 0.50 11.19 -23.84
C LEU A 23 -0.64 11.12 -24.87
N LEU A 24 -1.80 10.60 -24.48
CA LEU A 24 -2.99 10.56 -25.33
C LEU A 24 -3.48 11.98 -25.69
N ALA A 25 -3.45 12.91 -24.74
CA ALA A 25 -3.83 14.30 -24.98
C ALA A 25 -2.86 15.00 -25.96
N ILE A 26 -1.55 14.77 -25.84
CA ILE A 26 -0.54 15.28 -26.76
C ILE A 26 -0.75 14.69 -28.16
N LEU A 27 -0.98 13.38 -28.28
CA LEU A 27 -1.26 12.73 -29.57
C LEU A 27 -2.52 13.28 -30.21
N ALA A 28 -3.60 13.46 -29.43
CA ALA A 28 -4.84 14.07 -29.92
C ALA A 28 -4.59 15.46 -30.49
N PHE A 29 -3.82 16.28 -29.77
CA PHE A 29 -3.49 17.65 -30.22
C PHE A 29 -2.64 17.66 -31.49
N LEU A 30 -1.63 16.79 -31.60
CA LEU A 30 -0.79 16.68 -32.81
C LEU A 30 -1.61 16.23 -34.01
N MET A 31 -2.47 15.21 -33.86
CA MET A 31 -3.33 14.73 -34.95
C MET A 31 -4.32 15.79 -35.39
N TRP A 32 -4.88 16.56 -34.45
CA TRP A 32 -5.75 17.70 -34.75
C TRP A 32 -5.04 18.77 -35.56
N SER A 33 -3.83 19.15 -35.18
CA SER A 33 -3.00 20.16 -35.88
C SER A 33 -2.66 19.73 -37.30
N VAL A 34 -2.30 18.44 -37.51
CA VAL A 34 -2.03 17.88 -38.83
C VAL A 34 -3.31 17.89 -39.68
N GLY A 35 -4.47 17.54 -39.11
CA GLY A 35 -5.75 17.54 -39.80
C GLY A 35 -6.16 18.93 -40.24
N PHE A 36 -5.93 19.93 -39.41
CA PHE A 36 -6.27 21.33 -39.72
C PHE A 36 -5.35 21.92 -40.80
N SER A 37 -4.12 21.47 -40.90
CA SER A 37 -3.14 21.99 -41.86
C SER A 37 -3.27 21.38 -43.27
N ARG A 38 -4.11 20.36 -43.48
CA ARG A 38 -4.30 19.68 -44.77
C ARG A 38 -5.59 20.05 -45.42
N GLU A 39 -5.53 20.53 -46.67
CA GLU A 39 -6.72 20.88 -47.48
C GLU A 39 -7.48 19.63 -47.93
N GLU A 40 -6.77 18.53 -48.28
CA GLU A 40 -7.38 17.28 -48.70
C GLU A 40 -7.10 16.17 -47.68
N GLY A 41 -8.15 15.43 -47.31
CA GLY A 41 -8.03 14.27 -46.37
C GLY A 41 -7.78 14.63 -44.92
N GLY A 42 -7.77 15.91 -44.54
CA GLY A 42 -7.54 16.37 -43.18
C GLY A 42 -8.59 15.86 -42.16
N TRP A 43 -9.81 15.60 -42.67
CA TRP A 43 -10.90 15.09 -41.81
C TRP A 43 -10.58 13.73 -41.14
N ILE A 44 -9.79 12.86 -41.80
CA ILE A 44 -9.39 11.55 -41.24
C ILE A 44 -8.56 11.78 -39.98
N TRP A 45 -7.62 12.73 -40.02
CA TRP A 45 -6.77 13.05 -38.87
C TRP A 45 -7.57 13.69 -37.75
N MET A 46 -8.61 14.47 -38.05
CA MET A 46 -9.50 15.00 -37.01
C MET A 46 -10.31 13.89 -36.33
N VAL A 47 -10.80 12.89 -37.08
CA VAL A 47 -11.49 11.73 -36.48
C VAL A 47 -10.56 10.94 -35.54
N ILE A 48 -9.32 10.71 -35.97
CA ILE A 48 -8.30 10.04 -35.14
C ILE A 48 -8.06 10.88 -33.89
N ALA A 49 -7.93 12.19 -33.96
CA ALA A 49 -7.74 13.07 -32.82
C ALA A 49 -8.91 12.98 -31.83
N VAL A 50 -10.16 12.93 -32.31
CA VAL A 50 -11.34 12.74 -31.45
C VAL A 50 -11.31 11.39 -30.72
N ILE A 51 -10.87 10.33 -31.39
CA ILE A 51 -10.73 9.00 -30.76
C ILE A 51 -9.69 9.05 -29.63
N PHE A 52 -8.52 9.66 -29.86
CA PHE A 52 -7.49 9.80 -28.80
C PHE A 52 -7.98 10.67 -27.65
N ALA A 53 -8.70 11.76 -27.94
CA ALA A 53 -9.30 12.62 -26.91
C ALA A 53 -10.34 11.84 -26.07
N ALA A 54 -11.20 11.05 -26.72
CA ALA A 54 -12.17 10.20 -26.03
C ALA A 54 -11.49 9.14 -25.15
N MET A 55 -10.41 8.53 -25.63
CA MET A 55 -9.61 7.59 -24.85
C MET A 55 -8.93 8.27 -23.65
N ALA A 56 -8.43 9.49 -23.80
CA ALA A 56 -7.86 10.28 -22.71
C ALA A 56 -8.90 10.59 -21.64
N VAL A 57 -10.10 11.02 -22.04
CA VAL A 57 -11.24 11.27 -21.15
C VAL A 57 -11.66 9.97 -20.44
N TRP A 58 -11.75 8.87 -21.17
CA TRP A 58 -12.08 7.56 -20.59
C TRP A 58 -11.07 7.12 -19.53
N THR A 59 -9.77 7.28 -19.79
CA THR A 59 -8.72 6.94 -18.82
C THR A 59 -8.72 7.84 -17.58
N LEU A 60 -9.15 9.11 -17.73
CA LEU A 60 -9.36 10.01 -16.59
C LEU A 60 -10.56 9.62 -15.72
N LEU A 61 -11.62 9.16 -16.37
CA LEU A 61 -12.87 8.82 -15.69
C LEU A 61 -12.83 7.43 -15.05
N LYS A 62 -12.07 6.49 -15.65
CA LYS A 62 -11.97 5.10 -15.18
C LYS A 62 -11.70 4.95 -13.67
N PRO A 63 -10.77 5.69 -13.02
CA PRO A 63 -10.55 5.60 -11.58
C PRO A 63 -11.75 6.04 -10.74
N ASN A 64 -12.64 6.88 -11.28
CA ASN A 64 -13.84 7.31 -10.57
C ASN A 64 -15.00 6.30 -10.67
N PHE A 65 -14.97 5.41 -11.67
CA PHE A 65 -15.97 4.34 -11.83
C PHE A 65 -15.58 3.07 -11.06
N ILE A 66 -14.29 2.86 -10.78
CA ILE A 66 -13.84 1.70 -10.01
C ILE A 66 -13.74 2.14 -8.54
N LYS A 67 -14.83 1.96 -7.81
CA LYS A 67 -14.83 2.13 -6.35
C LYS A 67 -14.25 0.84 -5.74
N VAL A 68 -13.03 0.90 -5.22
CA VAL A 68 -12.46 -0.19 -4.44
C VAL A 68 -12.90 -0.02 -3.00
N ASP A 69 -13.56 -1.03 -2.45
CA ASP A 69 -14.02 -1.08 -1.07
C ASP A 69 -12.82 -1.34 -0.11
N GLY A 70 -12.90 -0.79 1.10
CA GLY A 70 -11.94 -1.04 2.17
C GLY A 70 -11.82 -2.51 2.53
N LYS A 71 -12.92 -3.26 2.48
CA LYS A 71 -12.93 -4.71 2.70
C LYS A 71 -12.00 -5.48 1.76
N TYR A 72 -11.89 -5.03 0.51
CA TYR A 72 -10.97 -5.64 -0.45
C TYR A 72 -9.52 -5.50 0.00
N ILE A 73 -9.18 -4.36 0.61
CA ILE A 73 -7.83 -4.12 1.14
C ILE A 73 -7.55 -5.02 2.35
N ASP A 74 -8.54 -5.18 3.24
CA ASP A 74 -8.44 -6.07 4.40
C ASP A 74 -8.25 -7.53 3.94
N GLU A 75 -9.03 -8.00 2.94
CA GLU A 75 -8.84 -9.31 2.33
C GLU A 75 -7.48 -9.48 1.65
N SER A 76 -6.93 -8.42 1.05
CA SER A 76 -5.60 -8.45 0.45
C SER A 76 -4.52 -8.58 1.52
N ALA A 77 -4.68 -7.91 2.66
CA ALA A 77 -3.79 -8.03 3.82
C ALA A 77 -3.87 -9.44 4.43
N ASP A 78 -5.07 -10.01 4.58
CA ASP A 78 -5.26 -11.37 5.08
C ASP A 78 -4.65 -12.43 4.13
N LYS A 79 -4.82 -12.28 2.83
CA LYS A 79 -4.17 -13.15 1.83
C LYS A 79 -2.65 -13.05 1.89
N LEU A 80 -2.12 -11.85 2.14
CA LEU A 80 -0.70 -11.64 2.33
C LEU A 80 -0.21 -12.40 3.57
N MET A 81 -0.92 -12.29 4.69
CA MET A 81 -0.60 -13.01 5.92
C MET A 81 -0.57 -14.53 5.71
N GLN A 82 -1.56 -15.10 5.01
CA GLN A 82 -1.61 -16.53 4.72
C GLN A 82 -0.48 -17.02 3.80
N ARG A 83 -0.01 -16.18 2.88
CA ARG A 83 1.09 -16.50 1.94
C ARG A 83 2.46 -16.33 2.58
N THR A 84 2.55 -15.49 3.60
CA THR A 84 3.82 -15.21 4.28
C THR A 84 4.14 -16.35 5.23
N GLN A 85 5.27 -16.98 5.04
CA GLN A 85 5.75 -18.02 5.96
C GLN A 85 6.40 -17.36 7.18
N LEU A 86 5.59 -16.60 7.96
CA LEU A 86 6.09 -15.77 9.06
C LEU A 86 6.89 -16.56 10.07
N LEU A 87 6.37 -17.72 10.49
CA LEU A 87 7.04 -18.56 11.47
C LEU A 87 8.37 -19.10 10.94
N LYS A 88 8.39 -19.62 9.70
CA LYS A 88 9.62 -20.13 9.10
C LYS A 88 10.69 -19.06 8.97
N ASN A 89 10.29 -17.88 8.48
CA ASN A 89 11.22 -16.75 8.33
C ASN A 89 11.71 -16.25 9.71
N ALA A 90 10.87 -16.33 10.75
CA ALA A 90 11.25 -16.00 12.12
C ALA A 90 12.31 -16.97 12.68
N LEU A 91 12.10 -18.27 12.49
CA LEU A 91 13.06 -19.30 12.93
C LEU A 91 14.43 -19.10 12.26
N GLU A 92 14.44 -18.89 10.95
CA GLU A 92 15.68 -18.58 10.21
C GLU A 92 16.38 -17.32 10.74
N ALA A 93 15.60 -16.23 10.96
CA ALA A 93 16.14 -14.94 11.42
C ALA A 93 16.63 -14.95 12.87
N LEU A 94 16.01 -15.77 13.71
CA LEU A 94 16.36 -15.92 15.14
C LEU A 94 17.33 -17.07 15.40
N ASN A 95 17.65 -17.84 14.37
CA ASN A 95 18.48 -19.05 14.43
C ASN A 95 17.95 -20.05 15.47
N LEU A 96 16.63 -20.29 15.40
CA LEU A 96 15.90 -21.26 16.21
C LEU A 96 15.51 -22.47 15.35
N ASP A 97 15.48 -23.65 15.95
CA ASP A 97 15.00 -24.87 15.32
C ASP A 97 13.52 -25.13 15.66
N GLU A 98 12.86 -26.01 14.89
CA GLU A 98 11.46 -26.36 15.14
C GLU A 98 11.26 -27.03 16.52
N GLU A 99 12.28 -27.71 17.02
CA GLU A 99 12.28 -28.33 18.35
C GLU A 99 12.21 -27.30 19.48
N ASP A 100 12.80 -26.12 19.27
CA ASP A 100 12.76 -25.02 20.25
C ASP A 100 11.33 -24.48 20.46
N LEU A 101 10.46 -24.63 19.45
CA LEU A 101 9.07 -24.13 19.52
C LEU A 101 8.20 -24.91 20.51
N GLU A 102 8.54 -26.18 20.85
CA GLU A 102 7.72 -26.96 21.76
C GLU A 102 7.61 -26.34 23.15
N ASN A 103 8.60 -25.51 23.52
CA ASN A 103 8.66 -24.84 24.82
C ASN A 103 8.31 -23.35 24.76
N LEU A 104 7.95 -22.83 23.60
CA LEU A 104 7.66 -21.41 23.40
C LEU A 104 6.17 -21.16 23.18
N GLU A 105 5.62 -20.20 23.90
CA GLU A 105 4.30 -19.67 23.58
C GLU A 105 4.41 -18.69 22.41
N SER A 106 3.52 -18.81 21.44
CA SER A 106 3.52 -17.96 20.26
C SER A 106 2.29 -17.06 20.19
N MET A 107 2.50 -15.80 19.82
CA MET A 107 1.44 -14.83 19.56
C MET A 107 1.76 -14.04 18.30
N VAL A 108 0.76 -13.83 17.44
CA VAL A 108 0.91 -13.00 16.24
C VAL A 108 0.01 -11.77 16.36
N ILE A 109 0.61 -10.59 16.14
CA ILE A 109 -0.11 -9.32 16.07
C ILE A 109 0.06 -8.79 14.65
N THR A 110 -1.07 -8.42 14.02
CA THR A 110 -1.08 -7.87 12.67
C THR A 110 -1.85 -6.57 12.62
N GLY A 111 -1.52 -5.71 11.66
CA GLY A 111 -2.24 -4.46 11.46
C GLY A 111 -1.58 -3.51 10.47
N TYR A 112 -2.30 -2.46 10.15
CA TYR A 112 -1.77 -1.36 9.33
C TYR A 112 -0.73 -0.57 10.12
N THR A 113 0.39 -0.24 9.47
CA THR A 113 1.48 0.50 10.11
C THR A 113 1.81 1.79 9.38
N VAL A 114 2.28 2.76 10.15
CA VAL A 114 2.79 4.03 9.64
C VAL A 114 4.31 4.00 9.39
N SER A 115 4.95 2.86 9.68
CA SER A 115 6.38 2.71 9.48
C SER A 115 6.71 2.66 8.00
N PRO A 116 7.62 3.50 7.51
CA PRO A 116 8.08 3.44 6.13
C PRO A 116 8.93 2.18 5.92
N ILE A 117 8.89 1.62 4.71
CA ILE A 117 9.82 0.57 4.27
C ILE A 117 10.98 1.27 3.56
N LYS A 118 10.78 1.72 2.33
CA LYS A 118 11.69 2.58 1.58
C LYS A 118 11.05 3.93 1.27
N THR A 119 9.76 3.90 1.00
CA THR A 119 8.94 5.08 0.72
C THR A 119 7.94 5.32 1.84
N GLU A 120 7.48 6.56 1.98
CA GLU A 120 6.41 6.92 2.91
C GLU A 120 5.13 6.14 2.54
N PRO A 121 4.47 5.50 3.53
CA PRO A 121 3.24 4.79 3.28
C PRO A 121 2.11 5.75 2.87
N LEU A 122 1.25 5.26 2.00
CA LEU A 122 0.04 5.96 1.60
C LEU A 122 -1.06 5.70 2.62
N PHE A 123 -1.86 6.72 2.92
CA PHE A 123 -2.95 6.61 3.88
C PHE A 123 -4.28 6.96 3.22
N ARG A 124 -5.31 6.23 3.63
CA ARG A 124 -6.69 6.58 3.30
C ARG A 124 -7.58 6.39 4.50
N TRP A 125 -8.43 7.38 4.74
CA TRP A 125 -9.56 7.28 5.63
C TRP A 125 -10.76 6.77 4.82
N ASP A 126 -11.36 5.68 5.29
CA ASP A 126 -12.60 5.18 4.72
C ASP A 126 -13.78 5.72 5.53
N GLU A 127 -14.66 6.48 4.88
CA GLU A 127 -15.81 7.12 5.54
C GLU A 127 -16.93 6.11 5.83
N GLU A 128 -16.96 4.97 5.12
CA GLU A 128 -18.02 3.96 5.27
C GLU A 128 -17.86 3.16 6.55
N ASP A 129 -16.64 2.74 6.88
CA ASP A 129 -16.34 1.95 8.08
C ASP A 129 -15.57 2.73 9.16
N GLN A 130 -15.30 4.02 8.93
CA GLN A 130 -14.58 4.91 9.84
C GLN A 130 -13.17 4.40 10.21
N THR A 131 -12.52 3.71 9.26
CA THR A 131 -11.22 3.07 9.46
C THR A 131 -10.13 3.76 8.66
N ALA A 132 -8.97 3.99 9.30
CA ALA A 132 -7.77 4.45 8.62
C ALA A 132 -6.96 3.25 8.16
N ARG A 133 -6.66 3.17 6.86
CA ARG A 133 -5.81 2.13 6.28
C ARG A 133 -4.52 2.74 5.75
N SER A 134 -3.44 2.00 5.91
CA SER A 134 -2.12 2.30 5.34
C SER A 134 -1.81 1.34 4.20
N SER A 135 -1.01 1.78 3.25
CA SER A 135 -0.44 0.90 2.23
C SER A 135 0.58 -0.10 2.78
N ASN A 136 1.02 0.09 4.03
CA ASN A 136 1.94 -0.82 4.70
C ASN A 136 1.22 -1.65 5.76
N TYR A 137 1.43 -2.96 5.73
CA TYR A 137 0.86 -3.91 6.67
C TYR A 137 1.96 -4.63 7.42
N GLN A 138 1.85 -4.63 8.74
CA GLN A 138 2.84 -5.21 9.66
C GLN A 138 2.32 -6.51 10.25
N MET A 139 3.20 -7.48 10.35
CA MET A 139 2.99 -8.73 11.07
C MET A 139 4.13 -8.90 12.06
N THR A 140 3.81 -9.09 13.33
CA THR A 140 4.81 -9.32 14.38
C THR A 140 4.50 -10.63 15.08
N LEU A 141 5.45 -11.56 15.03
CA LEU A 141 5.43 -12.79 15.79
C LEU A 141 6.20 -12.56 17.09
N PHE A 142 5.58 -12.94 18.20
CA PHE A 142 6.19 -13.03 19.52
C PHE A 142 6.34 -14.50 19.88
N LEU A 143 7.53 -14.89 20.29
CA LEU A 143 7.83 -16.20 20.88
C LEU A 143 8.28 -15.96 22.30
N LEU A 144 7.55 -16.50 23.26
CA LEU A 144 7.71 -16.23 24.68
C LEU A 144 8.26 -17.48 25.39
N ASP A 145 9.36 -17.31 26.08
CA ASP A 145 9.95 -18.28 27.02
C ASP A 145 9.81 -17.73 28.45
N GLU A 146 10.16 -18.45 29.46
CA GLU A 146 10.13 -18.03 30.87
C GLU A 146 11.01 -16.79 31.14
N THR A 147 12.11 -16.64 30.41
CA THR A 147 13.15 -15.63 30.67
C THR A 147 13.40 -14.68 29.52
N ILE A 148 12.96 -15.02 28.31
CA ILE A 148 13.29 -14.34 27.08
C ILE A 148 12.03 -14.21 26.20
N MET A 149 11.92 -13.09 25.53
CA MET A 149 10.94 -12.87 24.47
C MET A 149 11.68 -12.64 23.16
N PHE A 150 11.37 -13.44 22.15
CA PHE A 150 11.80 -13.21 20.78
C PHE A 150 10.71 -12.48 20.03
N THR A 151 11.10 -11.51 19.23
CA THR A 151 10.16 -10.80 18.34
C THR A 151 10.70 -10.83 16.93
N TYR A 152 9.83 -11.16 15.99
CA TYR A 152 10.13 -11.07 14.57
C TYR A 152 9.03 -10.30 13.87
N THR A 153 9.40 -9.22 13.21
CA THR A 153 8.46 -8.31 12.55
C THR A 153 8.73 -8.30 11.06
N GLN A 154 7.66 -8.41 10.27
CA GLN A 154 7.69 -8.14 8.84
C GLN A 154 6.71 -7.02 8.52
N VAL A 155 7.16 -6.07 7.70
CA VAL A 155 6.34 -5.01 7.13
C VAL A 155 6.32 -5.19 5.63
N HIS A 156 5.14 -5.29 5.06
CA HIS A 156 4.93 -5.47 3.63
C HIS A 156 4.13 -4.31 3.06
N SER A 157 4.51 -3.86 1.87
CA SER A 157 3.67 -2.96 1.10
C SER A 157 2.54 -3.73 0.42
N LEU A 158 1.32 -3.18 0.46
CA LEU A 158 0.14 -3.70 -0.24
C LEU A 158 0.06 -3.20 -1.69
N VAL A 159 0.87 -2.17 -2.04
CA VAL A 159 0.82 -1.49 -3.33
C VAL A 159 2.01 -1.78 -4.24
N ASP A 160 3.09 -2.32 -3.68
CA ASP A 160 4.28 -2.72 -4.41
C ASP A 160 4.92 -3.98 -3.80
N SER A 161 6.08 -4.39 -4.31
CA SER A 161 6.80 -5.58 -3.84
C SER A 161 7.75 -5.29 -2.68
N GLU A 162 7.72 -4.10 -2.10
CA GLU A 162 8.63 -3.75 -1.01
C GLU A 162 8.25 -4.46 0.28
N TYR A 163 9.26 -4.91 0.99
CA TYR A 163 9.12 -5.42 2.35
C TYR A 163 10.37 -5.10 3.18
N ALA A 164 10.19 -5.08 4.49
CA ALA A 164 11.27 -5.02 5.46
C ALA A 164 10.98 -6.01 6.58
N ASP A 165 12.02 -6.54 7.17
CA ASP A 165 11.90 -7.42 8.34
C ASP A 165 12.98 -7.09 9.37
N GLY A 166 12.75 -7.56 10.59
CA GLY A 166 13.68 -7.37 11.69
C GLY A 166 13.33 -8.30 12.85
N SER A 167 14.36 -8.68 13.60
CA SER A 167 14.23 -9.52 14.79
C SER A 167 14.86 -8.86 15.98
N HIS A 168 14.30 -9.09 17.17
CA HIS A 168 14.86 -8.66 18.45
C HIS A 168 14.69 -9.73 19.51
N ILE A 169 15.64 -9.77 20.45
CA ILE A 169 15.62 -10.66 21.60
C ILE A 169 15.61 -9.80 22.86
N TRP A 170 14.59 -10.00 23.69
CA TRP A 170 14.37 -9.27 24.92
C TRP A 170 14.53 -10.20 26.10
N ARG A 171 15.44 -9.89 27.01
CA ARG A 171 15.55 -10.61 28.30
C ARG A 171 14.67 -9.88 29.31
N TYR A 172 13.76 -10.57 29.97
CA TYR A 172 12.86 -9.93 30.96
C TYR A 172 13.62 -9.24 32.09
N ALA A 173 14.74 -9.82 32.52
CA ALA A 173 15.60 -9.19 33.53
C ALA A 173 16.22 -7.85 33.11
N ALA A 174 16.27 -7.55 31.81
CA ALA A 174 16.76 -6.28 31.30
C ALA A 174 15.64 -5.24 31.09
N ILE A 175 14.37 -5.63 31.24
CA ILE A 175 13.23 -4.73 31.12
C ILE A 175 13.02 -4.08 32.48
N THR A 176 13.45 -2.83 32.62
CA THR A 176 13.36 -2.06 33.89
C THR A 176 12.04 -1.33 34.04
N ASP A 177 11.38 -1.03 32.93
CA ASP A 177 10.10 -0.33 32.92
C ASP A 177 9.31 -0.72 31.66
N CYS A 178 8.00 -0.87 31.84
CA CYS A 178 7.08 -1.14 30.74
C CYS A 178 5.91 -0.16 30.84
N GLN A 179 5.92 0.88 30.01
CA GLN A 179 4.87 1.87 29.98
C GLN A 179 3.98 1.72 28.74
N LEU A 180 2.68 1.66 28.97
CA LEU A 180 1.72 1.78 27.90
C LEU A 180 1.60 3.25 27.49
N SER A 181 2.22 3.65 26.38
CA SER A 181 2.09 5.00 25.85
C SER A 181 1.17 5.03 24.63
N LYS A 182 0.20 5.95 24.65
CA LYS A 182 -0.60 6.24 23.46
C LYS A 182 0.18 7.21 22.57
N VAL A 183 0.83 6.70 21.53
CA VAL A 183 1.45 7.55 20.53
C VAL A 183 0.38 8.00 19.54
N VAL A 184 -0.03 9.26 19.63
CA VAL A 184 -0.92 9.88 18.64
C VAL A 184 -0.04 10.47 17.53
N ARG A 185 0.12 9.76 16.42
CA ARG A 185 0.72 10.33 15.21
C ARG A 185 -0.38 10.99 14.40
N ARG A 186 -0.24 12.29 14.13
CA ARG A 186 -1.12 12.98 13.19
C ARG A 186 -0.67 12.66 11.78
N CYS A 187 -1.38 11.74 11.12
CA CYS A 187 -1.20 11.49 9.70
C CYS A 187 -2.02 12.52 8.93
N VAL A 188 -1.36 13.31 8.10
CA VAL A 188 -2.02 14.24 7.19
C VAL A 188 -2.57 13.45 6.02
N ILE A 189 -3.83 13.05 6.13
CA ILE A 189 -4.53 12.24 5.10
C ILE A 189 -4.86 13.07 3.86
N ASN A 190 -4.93 14.41 4.01
CA ASN A 190 -5.19 15.30 2.88
C ASN A 190 -4.58 16.69 3.14
N PRO A 191 -3.43 17.01 2.52
CA PRO A 191 -2.77 18.31 2.75
C PRO A 191 -3.61 19.51 2.30
N ARG A 192 -4.57 19.33 1.36
CA ARG A 192 -5.43 20.42 0.88
C ARG A 192 -6.56 20.79 1.83
N LYS A 193 -6.94 19.96 2.79
CA LYS A 193 -7.98 20.27 3.79
C LYS A 193 -7.43 20.92 5.08
N GLN A 194 -6.12 21.02 5.23
CA GLN A 194 -5.51 21.64 6.41
C GLN A 194 -5.44 23.17 6.33
N GLU A 195 -5.43 23.74 5.11
CA GLU A 195 -5.43 25.21 4.93
C GLU A 195 -6.77 25.88 5.32
N GLU A 196 -7.88 25.12 5.32
CA GLU A 196 -9.22 25.65 5.66
C GLU A 196 -9.56 25.63 7.18
N LYS A 197 -8.71 25.05 8.02
CA LYS A 197 -8.97 24.92 9.48
C LYS A 197 -8.08 25.76 10.38
N THR A 198 -7.30 26.67 9.82
CA THR A 198 -6.41 27.58 10.57
C THR A 198 -6.80 29.05 10.44
N GLU A 199 -8.06 29.35 10.08
CA GLU A 199 -8.66 30.69 10.22
C GLU A 199 -9.68 30.73 11.36
#